data_b2f72c6bb8acef5957594db4a344c70c
#
_entry.id   b2f72c6bb8acef5957594db4a344c70c
#
_cell.length_a   1.000
_cell.length_b   1.000
_cell.length_c   1.000
_cell.angle_alpha   90.00
_cell.angle_beta   90.00
_cell.angle_gamma   90.00
#
_symmetry.space_group_name_H-M   'P 1'
#
loop_
_entity.id
_entity.type
_entity.pdbx_description
1 polymer ?
#
loop_
_entity_poly.entity_id
_entity_poly.type
_entity_poly.pdbx_seq_one_letter_code
_entity_poly.pdbx_strand_id
1 'polypeptide(L)'
;MYGYIDGVNFHELPAEKYWSFPKTYKGNRKEETKYMITSGDYYGSLKRDGHYARFIKDEDGNMMLQGRTKSVSGDFLNKIDWVPQCKSFFDSLPNGTCLLGELYFPNQKGSRKVTTILGCLLDKALQRQESGEKLCYYVFDVWAYDGKSLLNKTMDERVNCFINTIFPKYFEDQEYVTRAVYYDGDELWTKLGEYLNNGEEGIVITQKNSVPAPGKRTARKTLKVKQEINDTIDVFLDGDYKKPTRLYTGKEISNWSFYENVKTGEKFNKQMYVEYCAGAPIEPVTKNYFYNRAGAVSISVMKDGKPFHIGYISGITDEMRQGIVDDPEKYIGKVFEVSAMEIECINGEYSLRHGKFIQERTDKKPEDCGFSQIAQ
;
A
#
# COMPACT_ATOMS: atom_id res chain seq x y z
N MET A 1 1.65 15.06 29.51
CA MET A 1 0.50 14.95 28.56
C MET A 1 0.87 13.97 27.46
N TYR A 2 0.08 12.93 27.30
CA TYR A 2 0.41 11.82 26.37
C TYR A 2 0.54 12.29 24.92
N GLY A 3 1.70 12.00 24.32
CA GLY A 3 2.02 12.31 22.94
C GLY A 3 2.36 13.77 22.62
N TYR A 4 2.55 14.62 23.62
CA TYR A 4 2.92 16.03 23.43
C TYR A 4 4.43 16.22 23.35
N ILE A 5 4.86 17.03 22.38
CA ILE A 5 6.24 17.49 22.20
C ILE A 5 6.17 18.94 21.71
N ASP A 6 6.84 19.86 22.40
CA ASP A 6 6.92 21.28 22.04
C ASP A 6 5.51 21.91 21.82
N GLY A 7 4.58 21.58 22.71
CA GLY A 7 3.19 22.06 22.68
C GLY A 7 2.32 21.42 21.59
N VAL A 8 2.85 20.48 20.77
CA VAL A 8 2.12 19.80 19.68
C VAL A 8 1.78 18.37 20.10
N ASN A 9 0.54 17.95 19.89
CA ASN A 9 0.13 16.55 20.09
C ASN A 9 0.48 15.69 18.86
N PHE A 10 1.67 15.06 18.87
CA PHE A 10 2.15 14.21 17.79
C PHE A 10 1.36 12.91 17.65
N HIS A 11 0.71 12.45 18.72
CA HIS A 11 -0.17 11.29 18.69
C HIS A 11 -1.38 11.50 17.77
N GLU A 12 -1.97 12.69 17.81
CA GLU A 12 -3.18 13.01 17.04
C GLU A 12 -2.90 13.51 15.62
N LEU A 13 -1.64 13.82 15.28
CA LEU A 13 -1.32 14.27 13.93
C LEU A 13 -1.62 13.18 12.90
N PRO A 14 -2.36 13.48 11.83
CA PRO A 14 -2.55 12.52 10.74
C PRO A 14 -1.26 12.33 9.96
N ALA A 15 -1.06 11.15 9.37
CA ALA A 15 0.05 10.92 8.46
C ALA A 15 -0.07 11.79 7.21
N GLU A 16 1.06 12.25 6.68
CA GLU A 16 1.11 12.97 5.43
C GLU A 16 0.68 12.10 4.24
N LYS A 17 0.02 12.70 3.24
CA LYS A 17 -0.46 11.99 2.05
C LYS A 17 0.47 12.23 0.87
N TYR A 18 0.86 11.16 0.21
CA TYR A 18 1.63 11.25 -1.03
C TYR A 18 0.84 11.92 -2.14
N TRP A 19 1.51 12.76 -2.92
CA TRP A 19 0.94 13.32 -4.13
C TRP A 19 1.01 12.30 -5.28
N SER A 20 0.08 12.41 -6.21
CA SER A 20 0.07 11.69 -7.47
C SER A 20 -0.42 12.62 -8.57
N PHE A 21 0.01 12.39 -9.80
CA PHE A 21 -0.48 13.17 -10.92
C PHE A 21 -2.01 13.10 -11.03
N PRO A 22 -2.70 14.23 -11.22
CA PRO A 22 -4.13 14.24 -11.46
C PRO A 22 -4.50 13.36 -12.66
N LYS A 23 -5.68 12.74 -12.65
CA LYS A 23 -6.17 11.99 -13.82
C LYS A 23 -6.23 12.84 -15.10
N THR A 24 -6.47 14.13 -14.93
CA THR A 24 -6.56 15.15 -16.01
C THR A 24 -5.19 15.65 -16.47
N TYR A 25 -4.09 15.17 -15.91
CA TYR A 25 -2.75 15.60 -16.33
C TYR A 25 -2.47 15.17 -17.77
N LYS A 26 -2.18 16.15 -18.64
CA LYS A 26 -1.98 15.95 -20.08
C LYS A 26 -0.53 15.80 -20.51
N GLY A 27 0.44 16.04 -19.59
CA GLY A 27 1.87 15.91 -19.86
C GLY A 27 2.38 14.48 -19.78
N ASN A 28 3.63 14.28 -20.17
CA ASN A 28 4.32 12.99 -20.01
C ASN A 28 4.73 12.81 -18.55
N ARG A 29 4.07 11.91 -17.83
CA ARG A 29 4.31 11.65 -16.40
C ARG A 29 5.71 11.08 -16.15
N LYS A 30 6.23 10.25 -17.04
CA LYS A 30 7.57 9.66 -16.92
C LYS A 30 8.65 10.74 -17.00
N GLU A 31 8.58 11.58 -18.02
CA GLU A 31 9.54 12.69 -18.20
C GLU A 31 9.48 13.68 -17.06
N GLU A 32 8.28 14.05 -16.60
CA GLU A 32 8.11 14.93 -15.45
C GLU A 32 8.69 14.30 -14.17
N THR A 33 8.44 13.01 -13.94
CA THR A 33 9.00 12.28 -12.78
C THR A 33 10.52 12.20 -12.88
N LYS A 34 11.06 11.89 -14.06
CA LYS A 34 12.50 11.89 -14.30
C LYS A 34 13.10 13.27 -14.02
N TYR A 35 12.50 14.32 -14.54
CA TYR A 35 12.92 15.69 -14.27
C TYR A 35 12.93 16.00 -12.77
N MET A 36 11.87 15.65 -12.04
CA MET A 36 11.82 15.85 -10.58
C MET A 36 12.96 15.13 -9.86
N ILE A 37 13.28 13.89 -10.29
CA ILE A 37 14.36 13.09 -9.69
C ILE A 37 15.74 13.73 -9.98
N THR A 38 16.00 14.12 -11.23
CA THR A 38 17.30 14.59 -11.68
C THR A 38 17.55 16.08 -11.45
N SER A 39 16.51 16.85 -11.08
CA SER A 39 16.62 18.30 -10.85
C SER A 39 17.54 18.69 -9.69
N GLY A 40 17.83 17.78 -8.76
CA GLY A 40 18.53 18.09 -7.52
C GLY A 40 17.66 18.75 -6.45
N ASP A 41 16.38 19.05 -6.74
CA ASP A 41 15.45 19.70 -5.81
C ASP A 41 14.78 18.72 -4.82
N TYR A 42 14.98 17.42 -5.03
CA TYR A 42 14.36 16.35 -4.23
C TYR A 42 15.42 15.47 -3.58
N TYR A 43 15.17 15.09 -2.34
CA TYR A 43 15.76 13.88 -1.78
C TYR A 43 14.90 12.68 -2.11
N GLY A 44 15.55 11.56 -2.38
CA GLY A 44 14.90 10.27 -2.53
C GLY A 44 15.54 9.22 -1.67
N SER A 45 14.74 8.26 -1.23
CA SER A 45 15.20 7.10 -0.47
C SER A 45 14.43 5.85 -0.89
N LEU A 46 15.01 4.69 -0.59
CA LEU A 46 14.36 3.40 -0.86
C LEU A 46 12.96 3.36 -0.25
N LYS A 47 11.99 2.95 -1.05
CA LYS A 47 10.65 2.65 -0.57
C LYS A 47 10.58 1.20 -0.09
N ARG A 48 10.50 1.01 1.23
CA ARG A 48 10.25 -0.31 1.80
C ARG A 48 8.78 -0.72 1.61
N ASP A 49 8.57 -2.00 1.36
CA ASP A 49 7.23 -2.59 1.31
C ASP A 49 6.84 -3.14 2.68
N GLY A 50 6.24 -2.29 3.49
CA GLY A 50 5.91 -2.59 4.86
C GLY A 50 4.65 -1.85 5.34
N HIS A 51 4.61 -1.58 6.63
CA HIS A 51 3.55 -0.79 7.27
C HIS A 51 4.12 0.45 7.90
N TYR A 52 3.59 1.61 7.52
CA TYR A 52 3.91 2.88 8.17
C TYR A 52 3.78 2.76 9.69
N ALA A 53 4.83 3.20 10.39
CA ALA A 53 4.89 3.25 11.84
C ALA A 53 5.53 4.56 12.30
N ARG A 54 4.84 5.29 13.15
CA ARG A 54 5.35 6.49 13.81
C ARG A 54 5.73 6.13 15.23
N PHE A 55 6.98 6.32 15.58
CA PHE A 55 7.46 6.25 16.96
C PHE A 55 7.35 7.63 17.59
N ILE A 56 6.84 7.70 18.81
CA ILE A 56 6.75 8.90 19.64
C ILE A 56 7.26 8.54 21.03
N LYS A 57 8.21 9.31 21.53
CA LYS A 57 8.58 9.38 22.94
C LYS A 57 8.30 10.80 23.39
N ASP A 58 7.22 10.99 24.13
CA ASP A 58 6.74 12.31 24.53
C ASP A 58 7.67 12.97 25.57
N GLU A 59 7.32 14.17 26.02
CA GLU A 59 8.10 14.92 27.01
C GLU A 59 8.16 14.23 28.37
N ASP A 60 7.13 13.47 28.72
CA ASP A 60 7.05 12.70 29.99
C ASP A 60 7.75 11.32 29.86
N GLY A 61 8.29 10.97 28.67
CA GLY A 61 8.96 9.70 28.40
C GLY A 61 8.02 8.54 28.04
N ASN A 62 6.73 8.81 27.84
CA ASN A 62 5.80 7.78 27.38
C ASN A 62 6.08 7.42 25.91
N MET A 63 6.15 6.13 25.63
CA MET A 63 6.52 5.63 24.29
C MET A 63 5.31 5.01 23.57
N MET A 64 5.22 5.28 22.29
CA MET A 64 4.21 4.77 21.40
C MET A 64 4.78 4.47 20.01
N LEU A 65 4.35 3.35 19.44
CA LEU A 65 4.54 3.04 18.03
C LEU A 65 3.17 2.85 17.38
N GLN A 66 2.75 3.77 16.51
CA GLN A 66 1.42 3.80 15.95
C GLN A 66 1.40 3.74 14.43
N GLY A 67 0.37 3.09 13.88
CA GLY A 67 0.13 3.03 12.45
C GLY A 67 -0.47 4.33 11.88
N ARG A 68 -0.82 4.28 10.60
CA ARG A 68 -1.40 5.42 9.86
C ARG A 68 -2.84 5.72 10.22
N THR A 69 -3.62 4.73 10.63
CA THR A 69 -5.07 4.80 10.81
C THR A 69 -5.46 4.45 12.22
N LYS A 70 -6.48 5.15 12.72
CA LYS A 70 -7.12 4.82 13.98
C LYS A 70 -7.87 3.48 13.89
N SER A 71 -8.02 2.81 15.02
CA SER A 71 -8.83 1.60 15.17
C SER A 71 -10.33 1.92 15.02
N VAL A 72 -11.17 0.89 15.07
CA VAL A 72 -12.64 1.04 15.07
C VAL A 72 -13.13 1.83 16.28
N SER A 73 -12.42 1.77 17.43
CA SER A 73 -12.72 2.56 18.61
C SER A 73 -12.38 4.06 18.48
N GLY A 74 -11.72 4.47 17.40
CA GLY A 74 -11.36 5.86 17.17
C GLY A 74 -9.97 6.26 17.67
N ASP A 75 -9.21 5.33 18.28
CA ASP A 75 -7.88 5.57 18.83
C ASP A 75 -6.78 4.93 17.99
N PHE A 76 -5.58 5.49 18.02
CA PHE A 76 -4.40 4.82 17.50
C PHE A 76 -3.96 3.72 18.46
N LEU A 77 -3.76 2.51 17.93
CA LEU A 77 -3.23 1.41 18.72
C LEU A 77 -1.72 1.56 18.90
N ASN A 78 -1.25 1.46 20.14
CA ASN A 78 0.18 1.35 20.43
C ASN A 78 0.67 -0.07 20.10
N LYS A 79 1.61 -0.18 19.18
CA LYS A 79 2.19 -1.43 18.69
C LYS A 79 3.64 -1.63 19.12
N ILE A 80 4.12 -0.89 20.12
CA ILE A 80 5.51 -0.95 20.56
C ILE A 80 5.89 -2.34 21.05
N ASP A 81 5.00 -3.03 21.77
CA ASP A 81 5.24 -4.37 22.30
C ASP A 81 5.23 -5.46 21.24
N TRP A 82 4.73 -5.16 20.01
CA TRP A 82 4.80 -6.08 18.86
C TRP A 82 6.19 -6.16 18.23
N VAL A 83 7.11 -5.28 18.64
CA VAL A 83 8.50 -5.21 18.12
C VAL A 83 9.51 -5.10 19.28
N PRO A 84 9.53 -6.06 20.22
CA PRO A 84 10.41 -5.98 21.39
C PRO A 84 11.90 -5.92 21.04
N GLN A 85 12.29 -6.44 19.87
CA GLN A 85 13.64 -6.36 19.33
C GLN A 85 14.11 -4.93 19.02
N CYS A 86 13.20 -3.98 18.84
CA CYS A 86 13.52 -2.57 18.63
C CYS A 86 13.51 -1.75 19.94
N LYS A 87 13.18 -2.38 21.08
CA LYS A 87 12.94 -1.66 22.34
C LYS A 87 14.18 -0.91 22.83
N SER A 88 15.35 -1.53 22.78
CA SER A 88 16.62 -0.90 23.22
C SER A 88 16.91 0.40 22.46
N PHE A 89 16.63 0.41 21.15
CA PHE A 89 16.73 1.61 20.33
C PHE A 89 15.73 2.69 20.80
N PHE A 90 14.48 2.34 21.01
CA PHE A 90 13.45 3.28 21.45
C PHE A 90 13.77 3.87 22.84
N ASP A 91 14.25 3.01 23.76
CA ASP A 91 14.64 3.44 25.10
C ASP A 91 15.81 4.44 25.07
N SER A 92 16.77 4.26 24.14
CA SER A 92 17.97 5.10 24.02
C SER A 92 17.69 6.52 23.52
N LEU A 93 16.59 6.73 22.81
CA LEU A 93 16.24 8.05 22.28
C LEU A 93 15.84 9.03 23.39
N PRO A 94 16.13 10.33 23.25
CA PRO A 94 15.71 11.33 24.22
C PRO A 94 14.21 11.53 24.24
N ASN A 95 13.67 12.01 25.37
CA ASN A 95 12.29 12.46 25.45
C ASN A 95 12.04 13.56 24.40
N GLY A 96 10.79 13.70 23.96
CA GLY A 96 10.48 14.66 22.91
C GLY A 96 10.98 14.24 21.53
N THR A 97 10.96 12.93 21.21
CA THR A 97 11.37 12.41 19.90
C THR A 97 10.18 11.82 19.14
N CYS A 98 10.04 12.21 17.86
CA CYS A 98 9.07 11.63 16.92
C CYS A 98 9.78 11.22 15.63
N LEU A 99 9.84 9.92 15.36
CA LEU A 99 10.41 9.32 14.15
C LEU A 99 9.32 8.75 13.28
N LEU A 100 9.45 8.95 11.97
CA LEU A 100 8.60 8.29 10.98
C LEU A 100 9.35 7.14 10.34
N GLY A 101 8.68 6.01 10.21
CA GLY A 101 9.32 4.81 9.66
C GLY A 101 8.33 3.85 9.06
N GLU A 102 8.86 2.69 8.73
CA GLU A 102 8.10 1.56 8.19
C GLU A 102 8.52 0.28 8.90
N LEU A 103 7.56 -0.51 9.36
CA LEU A 103 7.80 -1.86 9.84
C LEU A 103 7.79 -2.81 8.64
N TYR A 104 8.85 -3.58 8.48
CA TYR A 104 9.04 -4.44 7.32
C TYR A 104 9.82 -5.72 7.69
N PHE A 105 9.83 -6.69 6.79
CA PHE A 105 10.73 -7.84 6.87
C PHE A 105 11.88 -7.68 5.87
N PRO A 106 13.16 -7.78 6.30
CA PRO A 106 14.30 -7.52 5.42
C PRO A 106 14.44 -8.50 4.25
N ASN A 107 14.08 -9.77 4.45
CA ASN A 107 14.23 -10.82 3.44
C ASN A 107 12.93 -11.20 2.74
N GLN A 108 11.84 -10.45 2.94
CA GLN A 108 10.55 -10.75 2.37
C GLN A 108 9.96 -9.54 1.69
N LYS A 109 9.47 -9.75 0.47
CA LYS A 109 8.73 -8.76 -0.28
C LYS A 109 7.24 -8.84 0.09
N GLY A 110 6.59 -7.69 0.11
CA GLY A 110 5.16 -7.60 0.34
C GLY A 110 4.75 -7.33 1.79
N SER A 111 3.90 -6.33 1.97
CA SER A 111 3.37 -5.91 3.28
C SER A 111 2.40 -6.91 3.91
N ARG A 112 2.00 -7.97 3.20
CA ARG A 112 1.00 -8.94 3.68
C ARG A 112 1.43 -9.66 4.96
N LYS A 113 2.69 -10.09 5.04
CA LYS A 113 3.21 -10.74 6.25
C LYS A 113 3.31 -9.78 7.44
N VAL A 114 3.69 -8.52 7.19
CA VAL A 114 3.67 -7.48 8.21
C VAL A 114 2.25 -7.34 8.78
N THR A 115 1.22 -7.35 7.92
CA THR A 115 -0.18 -7.34 8.34
C THR A 115 -0.53 -8.52 9.24
N THR A 116 0.01 -9.72 8.99
CA THR A 116 -0.28 -10.90 9.84
C THR A 116 0.29 -10.78 11.26
N ILE A 117 1.38 -10.03 11.41
CA ILE A 117 1.95 -9.75 12.75
C ILE A 117 1.18 -8.61 13.41
N LEU A 118 1.07 -7.47 12.74
CA LEU A 118 0.45 -6.27 13.33
C LEU A 118 -1.06 -6.40 13.53
N GLY A 119 -1.73 -7.27 12.79
CA GLY A 119 -3.17 -7.50 12.84
C GLY A 119 -3.63 -8.56 13.85
N CYS A 120 -2.72 -9.27 14.51
CA CYS A 120 -3.08 -10.28 15.51
C CYS A 120 -2.84 -9.80 16.94
N LEU A 121 -3.30 -10.60 17.93
CA LEU A 121 -3.03 -10.37 19.34
C LEU A 121 -1.52 -10.45 19.63
N LEU A 122 -1.08 -9.76 20.68
CA LEU A 122 0.34 -9.64 21.04
C LEU A 122 1.04 -11.01 21.17
N ASP A 123 0.48 -11.93 21.94
CA ASP A 123 1.10 -13.26 22.16
C ASP A 123 1.34 -14.01 20.84
N LYS A 124 0.36 -13.94 19.91
CA LYS A 124 0.50 -14.54 18.59
C LYS A 124 1.54 -13.83 17.72
N ALA A 125 1.65 -12.52 17.84
CA ALA A 125 2.64 -11.74 17.12
C ALA A 125 4.06 -12.10 17.57
N LEU A 126 4.28 -12.23 18.88
CA LEU A 126 5.56 -12.63 19.46
C LEU A 126 5.92 -14.05 19.06
N GLN A 127 5.00 -15.01 19.24
CA GLN A 127 5.21 -16.41 18.83
C GLN A 127 5.60 -16.55 17.35
N ARG A 128 4.94 -15.80 16.45
CA ARG A 128 5.27 -15.81 15.01
C ARG A 128 6.66 -15.26 14.72
N GLN A 129 7.14 -14.32 15.50
CA GLN A 129 8.48 -13.74 15.35
C GLN A 129 9.56 -14.55 16.05
N GLU A 130 9.23 -15.34 17.07
CA GLU A 130 10.15 -16.29 17.71
C GLU A 130 10.49 -17.46 16.79
N SER A 131 9.49 -17.97 16.07
CA SER A 131 9.61 -19.09 15.14
C SER A 131 10.03 -18.72 13.72
N GLY A 132 10.24 -17.45 13.45
CA GLY A 132 10.50 -16.94 12.11
C GLY A 132 11.35 -15.68 12.09
N GLU A 133 11.19 -14.93 11.00
CA GLU A 133 11.86 -13.64 10.81
C GLU A 133 11.21 -12.56 11.66
N LYS A 134 12.02 -11.66 12.22
CA LYS A 134 11.57 -10.55 13.05
C LYS A 134 11.32 -9.29 12.23
N LEU A 135 10.32 -8.50 12.64
CA LEU A 135 10.06 -7.18 12.05
C LEU A 135 11.24 -6.24 12.32
N CYS A 136 11.62 -5.49 11.32
CA CYS A 136 12.59 -4.38 11.42
C CYS A 136 11.86 -3.05 11.31
N TYR A 137 12.44 -2.02 11.94
CA TYR A 137 11.96 -0.63 11.84
C TYR A 137 12.90 0.18 10.96
N TYR A 138 12.39 0.63 9.80
CA TYR A 138 13.12 1.47 8.86
C TYR A 138 12.71 2.93 9.06
N VAL A 139 13.61 3.76 9.57
CA VAL A 139 13.37 5.18 9.85
C VAL A 139 13.66 6.01 8.60
N PHE A 140 12.69 6.84 8.18
CA PHE A 140 12.83 7.67 6.97
C PHE A 140 12.55 9.17 7.17
N ASP A 141 12.10 9.62 8.32
CA ASP A 141 11.96 11.07 8.62
C ASP A 141 11.95 11.30 10.12
N VAL A 142 12.20 12.53 10.55
CA VAL A 142 12.13 12.97 11.93
C VAL A 142 11.24 14.21 12.02
N TRP A 143 10.23 14.17 12.87
CA TRP A 143 9.29 15.29 13.07
C TRP A 143 9.48 16.02 14.40
N ALA A 144 10.15 15.39 15.34
CA ALA A 144 10.62 16.03 16.59
C ALA A 144 11.85 15.32 17.12
N TYR A 145 12.73 16.04 17.75
CA TYR A 145 13.92 15.50 18.39
C TYR A 145 14.34 16.34 19.59
N ASP A 146 14.64 15.67 20.71
CA ASP A 146 15.12 16.26 21.95
C ASP A 146 14.26 17.44 22.43
N GLY A 147 12.96 17.21 22.52
CA GLY A 147 11.95 18.17 22.99
C GLY A 147 11.61 19.28 21.98
N LYS A 148 12.14 19.26 20.76
CA LYS A 148 11.89 20.28 19.75
C LYS A 148 11.11 19.74 18.56
N SER A 149 10.02 20.40 18.21
CA SER A 149 9.24 20.13 17.00
C SER A 149 10.02 20.57 15.76
N LEU A 150 10.07 19.70 14.75
CA LEU A 150 10.67 19.97 13.44
C LEU A 150 9.61 20.15 12.34
N LEU A 151 8.34 20.38 12.71
CA LEU A 151 7.25 20.54 11.74
C LEU A 151 7.35 21.83 10.91
N ASN A 152 8.12 22.82 11.37
CA ASN A 152 8.43 24.03 10.63
C ASN A 152 9.77 23.98 9.88
N LYS A 153 10.46 22.84 9.93
CA LYS A 153 11.75 22.62 9.27
C LYS A 153 11.57 21.99 7.90
N THR A 154 12.37 22.45 6.95
CA THR A 154 12.40 21.88 5.59
C THR A 154 12.89 20.43 5.62
N MET A 155 12.64 19.68 4.53
CA MET A 155 13.17 18.32 4.38
C MET A 155 14.70 18.32 4.48
N ASP A 156 15.36 19.30 3.88
CA ASP A 156 16.81 19.45 3.95
C ASP A 156 17.32 19.62 5.40
N GLU A 157 16.68 20.50 6.19
CA GLU A 157 17.02 20.68 7.60
C GLU A 157 16.81 19.40 8.43
N ARG A 158 15.71 18.68 8.16
CA ARG A 158 15.41 17.40 8.86
C ARG A 158 16.37 16.28 8.49
N VAL A 159 16.72 16.15 7.21
CA VAL A 159 17.73 15.19 6.73
C VAL A 159 19.09 15.49 7.35
N ASN A 160 19.50 16.77 7.40
CA ASN A 160 20.73 17.18 8.05
C ASN A 160 20.74 16.86 9.56
N CYS A 161 19.64 17.14 10.26
CA CYS A 161 19.48 16.74 11.67
C CYS A 161 19.59 15.23 11.83
N PHE A 162 18.91 14.47 10.97
CA PHE A 162 18.90 13.00 11.02
C PHE A 162 20.27 12.39 10.76
N ILE A 163 20.98 12.83 9.70
CA ILE A 163 22.27 12.29 9.31
C ILE A 163 23.39 12.68 10.28
N ASN A 164 23.42 13.96 10.71
CA ASN A 164 24.55 14.50 11.46
C ASN A 164 24.39 14.41 12.98
N THR A 165 23.16 14.24 13.49
CA THR A 165 22.90 14.25 14.92
C THR A 165 22.32 12.93 15.42
N ILE A 166 21.27 12.42 14.76
CA ILE A 166 20.51 11.25 15.26
C ILE A 166 21.22 9.96 14.87
N PHE A 167 21.57 9.83 13.59
CA PHE A 167 22.15 8.59 13.06
C PHE A 167 23.45 8.18 13.77
N PRO A 168 24.48 9.05 13.89
CA PRO A 168 25.75 8.64 14.50
C PRO A 168 25.62 8.23 15.97
N LYS A 169 24.57 8.69 16.62
CA LYS A 169 24.40 8.50 18.06
C LYS A 169 23.59 7.24 18.43
N TYR A 170 22.64 6.85 17.58
CA TYR A 170 21.65 5.83 17.97
C TYR A 170 21.55 4.63 17.04
N PHE A 171 22.12 4.67 15.83
CA PHE A 171 21.93 3.61 14.84
C PHE A 171 23.11 2.64 14.70
N GLU A 172 24.25 2.92 15.36
CA GLU A 172 25.35 1.98 15.41
C GLU A 172 24.94 0.71 16.16
N ASP A 173 25.31 -0.44 15.63
CA ASP A 173 25.05 -1.77 16.20
C ASP A 173 23.54 -2.15 16.32
N GLN A 174 22.66 -1.50 15.59
CA GLN A 174 21.24 -1.87 15.57
C GLN A 174 20.95 -2.95 14.51
N GLU A 175 20.58 -4.15 14.96
CA GLU A 175 20.24 -5.26 14.06
C GLU A 175 18.84 -5.10 13.43
N TYR A 176 17.87 -4.60 14.22
CA TYR A 176 16.46 -4.54 13.82
C TYR A 176 15.97 -3.13 13.52
N VAL A 177 16.84 -2.15 13.58
CA VAL A 177 16.51 -0.76 13.23
C VAL A 177 17.45 -0.27 12.15
N THR A 178 16.88 0.13 11.02
CA THR A 178 17.61 0.64 9.87
C THR A 178 17.13 2.04 9.51
N ARG A 179 17.83 2.70 8.62
CA ARG A 179 17.49 4.06 8.21
C ARG A 179 17.44 4.26 6.73
N ALA A 180 16.76 5.32 6.31
CA ALA A 180 16.85 5.81 4.95
C ALA A 180 18.27 6.34 4.65
N VAL A 181 18.75 6.01 3.47
CA VAL A 181 19.87 6.69 2.82
C VAL A 181 19.25 7.60 1.78
N TYR A 182 19.63 8.87 1.80
CA TYR A 182 19.07 9.88 0.93
C TYR A 182 20.05 10.17 -0.21
N TYR A 183 19.50 10.22 -1.41
CA TYR A 183 20.20 10.58 -2.64
C TYR A 183 19.46 11.72 -3.33
N ASP A 184 20.11 12.44 -4.23
CA ASP A 184 19.50 13.45 -5.07
C ASP A 184 20.10 13.44 -6.49
N GLY A 185 19.51 14.21 -7.40
CA GLY A 185 20.00 14.40 -8.75
C GLY A 185 20.21 13.08 -9.51
N ASP A 186 21.29 13.04 -10.30
CA ASP A 186 21.62 11.88 -11.15
C ASP A 186 21.97 10.62 -10.32
N GLU A 187 22.51 10.78 -9.11
CA GLU A 187 22.76 9.65 -8.23
C GLU A 187 21.43 8.98 -7.81
N LEU A 188 20.40 9.77 -7.49
CA LEU A 188 19.08 9.24 -7.17
C LEU A 188 18.46 8.49 -8.34
N TRP A 189 18.65 8.99 -9.58
CA TRP A 189 18.19 8.30 -10.77
C TRP A 189 18.87 6.94 -10.96
N THR A 190 20.19 6.90 -10.74
CA THR A 190 20.98 5.65 -10.78
C THR A 190 20.50 4.66 -9.72
N LYS A 191 20.31 5.15 -8.47
CA LYS A 191 19.82 4.32 -7.36
C LYS A 191 18.43 3.78 -7.59
N LEU A 192 17.53 4.53 -8.22
CA LEU A 192 16.22 4.01 -8.63
C LEU A 192 16.38 2.77 -9.53
N GLY A 193 17.25 2.85 -10.55
CA GLY A 193 17.54 1.71 -11.44
C GLY A 193 18.08 0.50 -10.68
N GLU A 194 19.05 0.71 -9.78
CA GLU A 194 19.61 -0.36 -8.94
C GLU A 194 18.54 -1.02 -8.05
N TYR A 195 17.70 -0.23 -7.39
CA TYR A 195 16.62 -0.75 -6.54
C TYR A 195 15.60 -1.57 -7.32
N LEU A 196 15.18 -1.08 -8.48
CA LEU A 196 14.23 -1.79 -9.34
C LEU A 196 14.82 -3.10 -9.86
N ASN A 197 16.09 -3.11 -10.29
CA ASN A 197 16.79 -4.32 -10.75
C ASN A 197 16.95 -5.36 -9.63
N ASN A 198 17.06 -4.92 -8.37
CA ASN A 198 17.09 -5.80 -7.20
C ASN A 198 15.68 -6.20 -6.74
N GLY A 199 14.64 -5.78 -7.49
CA GLY A 199 13.24 -6.09 -7.21
C GLY A 199 12.69 -5.39 -5.98
N GLU A 200 13.25 -4.26 -5.59
CA GLU A 200 12.68 -3.38 -4.56
C GLU A 200 11.46 -2.62 -5.11
N GLU A 201 10.60 -2.08 -4.24
CA GLU A 201 9.35 -1.43 -4.64
C GLU A 201 9.57 -0.12 -5.44
N GLY A 202 10.72 0.52 -5.28
CA GLY A 202 11.08 1.80 -5.87
C GLY A 202 11.58 2.80 -4.83
N ILE A 203 11.31 4.09 -5.03
CA ILE A 203 11.74 5.17 -4.13
C ILE A 203 10.57 6.06 -3.69
N VAL A 204 10.78 6.77 -2.60
CA VAL A 204 9.96 7.93 -2.23
C VAL A 204 10.82 9.17 -2.41
N ILE A 205 10.34 10.15 -3.18
CA ILE A 205 11.00 11.45 -3.34
C ILE A 205 10.25 12.52 -2.57
N THR A 206 10.97 13.43 -1.93
CA THR A 206 10.41 14.58 -1.19
C THR A 206 11.20 15.84 -1.50
N GLN A 207 10.47 16.92 -1.81
CA GLN A 207 11.07 18.22 -2.15
C GLN A 207 11.86 18.79 -0.99
N LYS A 208 13.11 19.17 -1.21
CA LYS A 208 14.08 19.60 -0.19
C LYS A 208 13.60 20.78 0.65
N ASN A 209 12.98 21.78 0.03
CA ASN A 209 12.50 22.99 0.68
C ASN A 209 11.10 22.85 1.32
N SER A 210 10.51 21.66 1.29
CA SER A 210 9.17 21.45 1.83
C SER A 210 9.18 21.13 3.33
N VAL A 211 8.20 21.68 4.05
CA VAL A 211 7.95 21.38 5.46
C VAL A 211 6.88 20.28 5.60
N PRO A 212 6.83 19.52 6.71
CA PRO A 212 5.75 18.57 6.97
C PRO A 212 4.36 19.21 6.84
N ALA A 213 3.41 18.45 6.27
CA ALA A 213 2.02 18.86 6.11
C ALA A 213 1.07 17.72 6.54
N PRO A 214 0.95 17.45 7.85
CA PRO A 214 0.15 16.36 8.38
C PRO A 214 -1.28 16.37 7.82
N GLY A 215 -1.75 15.20 7.32
CA GLY A 215 -3.07 15.02 6.75
C GLY A 215 -3.30 15.61 5.35
N LYS A 216 -2.41 16.46 4.86
CA LYS A 216 -2.54 17.13 3.57
C LYS A 216 -1.83 16.36 2.45
N ARG A 217 -2.34 16.56 1.23
CA ARG A 217 -1.69 16.14 -0.02
C ARG A 217 -1.23 17.39 -0.74
N THR A 218 0.04 17.73 -0.59
CA THR A 218 0.63 18.91 -1.25
C THR A 218 1.13 18.53 -2.63
N ALA A 219 0.79 19.33 -3.63
CA ALA A 219 1.19 19.09 -5.01
C ALA A 219 2.73 19.02 -5.14
N ARG A 220 3.21 17.99 -5.85
CA ARG A 220 4.63 17.76 -6.16
C ARG A 220 5.57 17.65 -4.95
N LYS A 221 5.05 17.64 -3.72
CA LYS A 221 5.88 17.63 -2.52
C LYS A 221 6.52 16.26 -2.27
N THR A 222 5.71 15.23 -2.12
CA THR A 222 6.18 13.86 -1.82
C THR A 222 5.49 12.88 -2.76
N LEU A 223 6.27 12.15 -3.53
CA LEU A 223 5.79 11.18 -4.51
C LEU A 223 6.38 9.79 -4.24
N LYS A 224 5.60 8.78 -4.58
CA LYS A 224 6.07 7.41 -4.73
C LYS A 224 6.42 7.19 -6.19
N VAL A 225 7.66 6.80 -6.43
CA VAL A 225 8.13 6.37 -7.73
C VAL A 225 8.38 4.88 -7.64
N LYS A 226 7.52 4.12 -8.27
CA LYS A 226 7.58 2.67 -8.34
C LYS A 226 7.93 2.26 -9.76
N GLN A 227 8.39 1.02 -9.92
CA GLN A 227 8.23 0.36 -11.20
C GLN A 227 6.71 0.27 -11.44
N GLU A 228 6.16 1.23 -12.16
CA GLU A 228 4.92 0.93 -12.86
C GLU A 228 5.35 -0.13 -13.87
N ILE A 229 4.60 -1.22 -13.99
CA ILE A 229 4.74 -2.11 -15.13
C ILE A 229 4.46 -1.19 -16.32
N ASN A 230 5.54 -0.70 -16.91
CA ASN A 230 5.48 0.29 -18.00
C ASN A 230 4.99 -0.36 -19.28
N ASP A 231 5.06 -1.68 -19.31
CA ASP A 231 4.61 -2.50 -20.40
C ASP A 231 3.38 -3.24 -19.93
N THR A 232 2.27 -2.93 -20.58
CA THR A 232 1.05 -3.73 -20.46
C THR A 232 1.40 -5.15 -20.92
N ILE A 233 0.80 -6.14 -20.28
CA ILE A 233 0.90 -7.53 -20.71
C ILE A 233 -0.36 -7.93 -21.45
N ASP A 234 -0.23 -8.78 -22.44
CA ASP A 234 -1.37 -9.40 -23.10
C ASP A 234 -1.70 -10.72 -22.40
N VAL A 235 -2.94 -10.85 -21.99
CA VAL A 235 -3.47 -12.04 -21.32
C VAL A 235 -4.75 -12.50 -22.02
N PHE A 236 -5.11 -13.75 -21.88
CA PHE A 236 -6.40 -14.23 -22.37
C PHE A 236 -7.27 -14.75 -21.22
N LEU A 237 -8.57 -14.76 -21.43
CA LEU A 237 -9.53 -15.32 -20.50
C LEU A 237 -9.63 -16.83 -20.70
N ASP A 238 -9.50 -17.58 -19.61
CA ASP A 238 -9.59 -19.05 -19.62
C ASP A 238 -11.00 -19.60 -19.32
N GLY A 239 -11.96 -18.69 -19.09
CA GLY A 239 -13.37 -19.03 -18.87
C GLY A 239 -13.78 -19.15 -17.41
N ASP A 240 -12.82 -19.18 -16.47
CA ASP A 240 -13.13 -19.21 -15.05
C ASP A 240 -13.34 -17.81 -14.47
N TYR A 241 -14.13 -17.73 -13.42
CA TYR A 241 -14.36 -16.47 -12.69
C TYR A 241 -14.67 -16.70 -11.21
N LYS A 242 -14.33 -15.74 -10.37
CA LYS A 242 -14.69 -15.75 -8.95
C LYS A 242 -16.07 -15.15 -8.74
N LYS A 243 -16.85 -15.78 -7.85
CA LYS A 243 -18.08 -15.18 -7.35
C LYS A 243 -17.77 -13.86 -6.62
N PRO A 244 -18.66 -12.89 -6.66
CA PRO A 244 -18.47 -11.63 -5.94
C PRO A 244 -18.57 -11.87 -4.42
N THR A 245 -17.85 -11.02 -3.65
CA THR A 245 -18.03 -10.96 -2.21
C THR A 245 -19.49 -10.56 -1.91
N ARG A 246 -20.16 -11.29 -1.03
CA ARG A 246 -21.56 -11.04 -0.67
C ARG A 246 -21.70 -9.75 0.15
N LEU A 247 -21.07 -9.69 1.32
CA LEU A 247 -21.24 -8.58 2.27
C LEU A 247 -20.55 -7.31 1.78
N TYR A 248 -21.24 -6.18 1.93
CA TYR A 248 -20.67 -4.85 1.73
C TYR A 248 -20.15 -4.31 3.07
N THR A 249 -18.85 -4.04 3.13
CA THR A 249 -18.15 -3.52 4.31
C THR A 249 -17.62 -2.08 4.12
N GLY A 250 -18.15 -1.37 3.12
CA GLY A 250 -17.71 0.00 2.79
C GLY A 250 -18.13 1.01 3.87
N LYS A 251 -17.41 2.13 3.92
CA LYS A 251 -17.58 3.19 4.94
C LYS A 251 -18.89 3.96 4.84
N GLU A 252 -19.57 3.95 3.69
CA GLU A 252 -20.78 4.76 3.41
C GLU A 252 -22.04 3.90 3.39
N ILE A 253 -22.25 3.09 4.44
CA ILE A 253 -23.42 2.20 4.55
C ILE A 253 -24.73 3.01 4.48
N SER A 254 -24.78 4.23 5.02
CA SER A 254 -25.97 5.10 5.00
C SER A 254 -26.45 5.47 3.57
N ASN A 255 -25.56 5.46 2.59
CA ASN A 255 -25.83 5.76 1.19
C ASN A 255 -25.89 4.53 0.30
N TRP A 256 -25.75 3.33 0.89
CA TRP A 256 -25.77 2.10 0.13
C TRP A 256 -27.17 1.77 -0.39
N SER A 257 -27.25 1.11 -1.54
CA SER A 257 -28.52 0.86 -2.23
C SER A 257 -28.89 -0.62 -2.37
N PHE A 258 -28.03 -1.55 -1.98
CA PHE A 258 -28.21 -2.98 -2.24
C PHE A 258 -28.24 -3.78 -0.96
N TYR A 259 -29.34 -4.50 -0.71
CA TYR A 259 -29.60 -5.25 0.51
C TYR A 259 -30.15 -6.63 0.22
N GLU A 260 -30.02 -7.55 1.18
CA GLU A 260 -30.59 -8.89 1.15
C GLU A 260 -31.19 -9.24 2.49
N ASN A 261 -32.36 -9.86 2.50
CA ASN A 261 -32.93 -10.50 3.68
C ASN A 261 -32.21 -11.84 3.91
N VAL A 262 -31.50 -11.96 5.03
CA VAL A 262 -30.65 -13.13 5.33
C VAL A 262 -31.47 -14.42 5.47
N LYS A 263 -32.74 -14.34 5.88
CA LYS A 263 -33.59 -15.54 6.05
C LYS A 263 -34.22 -16.01 4.75
N THR A 264 -34.63 -15.08 3.88
CA THR A 264 -35.36 -15.41 2.66
C THR A 264 -34.47 -15.42 1.42
N GLY A 265 -33.30 -14.75 1.46
CA GLY A 265 -32.45 -14.51 0.30
C GLY A 265 -33.01 -13.46 -0.68
N GLU A 266 -34.11 -12.78 -0.31
CA GLU A 266 -34.70 -11.75 -1.14
C GLU A 266 -33.81 -10.52 -1.20
N LYS A 267 -33.54 -10.05 -2.42
CA LYS A 267 -32.69 -8.89 -2.69
C LYS A 267 -33.55 -7.68 -3.02
N PHE A 268 -33.24 -6.54 -2.40
CA PHE A 268 -34.01 -5.31 -2.62
C PHE A 268 -33.11 -4.06 -2.54
N ASN A 269 -33.56 -3.00 -3.19
CA ASN A 269 -32.88 -1.71 -3.19
C ASN A 269 -33.30 -0.83 -2.01
N LYS A 270 -32.60 0.30 -1.80
CA LYS A 270 -32.81 1.21 -0.67
C LYS A 270 -34.24 1.76 -0.56
N GLN A 271 -34.97 1.92 -1.64
CA GLN A 271 -36.36 2.44 -1.61
C GLN A 271 -37.32 1.44 -0.94
N MET A 272 -37.09 0.13 -1.16
CA MET A 272 -37.86 -0.93 -0.52
C MET A 272 -37.45 -1.17 0.94
N TYR A 273 -36.24 -0.74 1.35
CA TYR A 273 -35.71 -0.95 2.69
C TYR A 273 -36.58 -0.33 3.79
N VAL A 274 -37.17 0.86 3.55
CA VAL A 274 -37.99 1.57 4.55
C VAL A 274 -39.30 0.81 4.84
N GLU A 275 -39.84 0.12 3.86
CA GLU A 275 -41.07 -0.67 3.97
C GLU A 275 -40.84 -2.04 4.63
N TYR A 276 -39.67 -2.63 4.45
CA TYR A 276 -39.31 -3.98 4.92
C TYR A 276 -38.65 -4.00 6.32
N CYS A 277 -38.18 -2.88 6.85
CA CYS A 277 -37.30 -2.81 8.03
C CYS A 277 -37.95 -3.06 9.39
N ALA A 278 -39.24 -3.33 9.48
CA ALA A 278 -39.90 -3.68 10.77
C ALA A 278 -39.51 -5.11 11.21
N GLY A 279 -38.22 -5.31 11.64
CA GLY A 279 -37.74 -6.53 12.29
C GLY A 279 -37.18 -7.65 11.42
N ALA A 280 -36.95 -7.42 10.12
CA ALA A 280 -36.30 -8.41 9.27
C ALA A 280 -34.74 -8.34 9.39
N PRO A 281 -34.03 -9.46 9.42
CA PRO A 281 -32.56 -9.49 9.41
C PRO A 281 -32.04 -9.16 8.01
N ILE A 282 -31.72 -7.90 7.82
CA ILE A 282 -31.30 -7.33 6.52
C ILE A 282 -29.82 -7.00 6.57
N GLU A 283 -29.06 -7.42 5.56
CA GLU A 283 -27.64 -7.11 5.43
C GLU A 283 -27.33 -6.35 4.13
N PRO A 284 -26.40 -5.39 4.19
CA PRO A 284 -25.90 -4.75 2.96
C PRO A 284 -25.07 -5.74 2.16
N VAL A 285 -25.34 -5.85 0.86
CA VAL A 285 -24.62 -6.71 -0.07
C VAL A 285 -23.90 -5.91 -1.14
N THR A 286 -22.86 -6.49 -1.76
CA THR A 286 -22.17 -5.80 -2.84
C THR A 286 -23.05 -5.71 -4.09
N LYS A 287 -22.85 -4.66 -4.90
CA LYS A 287 -23.56 -4.46 -6.16
C LYS A 287 -23.43 -5.67 -7.09
N ASN A 288 -22.25 -6.24 -7.21
CA ASN A 288 -22.02 -7.39 -8.09
C ASN A 288 -22.75 -8.65 -7.60
N TYR A 289 -22.79 -8.87 -6.29
CA TYR A 289 -23.58 -9.96 -5.70
C TYR A 289 -25.08 -9.75 -5.93
N PHE A 290 -25.55 -8.52 -5.75
CA PHE A 290 -26.97 -8.17 -5.95
C PHE A 290 -27.45 -8.50 -7.36
N TYR A 291 -26.63 -8.19 -8.38
CA TYR A 291 -26.96 -8.45 -9.79
C TYR A 291 -26.47 -9.82 -10.30
N ASN A 292 -25.96 -10.72 -9.44
CA ASN A 292 -25.41 -12.03 -9.82
C ASN A 292 -24.30 -11.94 -10.88
N ARG A 293 -23.41 -10.94 -10.77
CA ARG A 293 -22.31 -10.69 -11.70
C ARG A 293 -21.02 -11.37 -11.25
N ALA A 294 -20.07 -11.56 -12.14
CA ALA A 294 -18.73 -12.02 -11.79
C ALA A 294 -18.01 -11.03 -10.84
N GLY A 295 -17.34 -11.55 -9.83
CA GLY A 295 -16.51 -10.77 -8.91
C GLY A 295 -15.16 -10.40 -9.52
N ALA A 296 -14.49 -11.37 -10.11
CA ALA A 296 -13.24 -11.24 -10.84
C ALA A 296 -13.15 -12.32 -11.90
N VAL A 297 -12.40 -12.08 -12.97
CA VAL A 297 -12.19 -13.04 -14.05
C VAL A 297 -10.79 -13.62 -14.00
N SER A 298 -10.68 -14.90 -14.31
CA SER A 298 -9.43 -15.60 -14.44
C SER A 298 -8.69 -15.18 -15.71
N ILE A 299 -7.38 -15.02 -15.59
CA ILE A 299 -6.51 -14.67 -16.69
C ILE A 299 -5.34 -15.62 -16.80
N SER A 300 -4.96 -15.91 -18.02
CA SER A 300 -3.89 -16.86 -18.34
C SER A 300 -2.97 -16.31 -19.43
N VAL A 301 -1.76 -16.85 -19.47
CA VAL A 301 -0.76 -16.69 -20.55
C VAL A 301 -0.35 -18.06 -21.06
N MET A 302 0.33 -18.13 -22.21
CA MET A 302 0.88 -19.37 -22.75
C MET A 302 2.27 -19.65 -22.18
N LYS A 303 2.43 -20.79 -21.51
CA LYS A 303 3.71 -21.33 -21.05
C LYS A 303 3.91 -22.72 -21.62
N ASP A 304 5.01 -22.91 -22.35
CA ASP A 304 5.34 -24.20 -22.99
C ASP A 304 4.19 -24.76 -23.82
N GLY A 305 3.49 -23.89 -24.57
CA GLY A 305 2.38 -24.23 -25.44
C GLY A 305 1.06 -24.58 -24.71
N LYS A 306 0.97 -24.32 -23.41
CA LYS A 306 -0.24 -24.59 -22.60
C LYS A 306 -0.71 -23.33 -21.86
N PRO A 307 -2.02 -23.18 -21.63
CA PRO A 307 -2.54 -22.15 -20.74
C PRO A 307 -1.93 -22.25 -19.35
N PHE A 308 -1.44 -21.13 -18.84
CA PHE A 308 -0.86 -21.00 -17.53
C PHE A 308 -1.57 -19.85 -16.78
N HIS A 309 -2.30 -20.20 -15.73
CA HIS A 309 -3.04 -19.25 -14.92
C HIS A 309 -2.12 -18.28 -14.17
N ILE A 310 -2.40 -16.99 -14.26
CA ILE A 310 -1.59 -15.94 -13.62
C ILE A 310 -2.38 -15.06 -12.66
N GLY A 311 -3.63 -15.40 -12.38
CA GLY A 311 -4.42 -14.72 -11.36
C GLY A 311 -5.80 -14.27 -11.82
N TYR A 312 -6.38 -13.36 -11.05
CA TYR A 312 -7.72 -12.85 -11.27
C TYR A 312 -7.72 -11.32 -11.34
N ILE A 313 -8.50 -10.76 -12.25
CA ILE A 313 -8.71 -9.32 -12.39
C ILE A 313 -10.14 -8.95 -12.01
N SER A 314 -10.27 -7.96 -11.11
CA SER A 314 -11.56 -7.38 -10.71
C SER A 314 -11.87 -6.03 -11.38
N GLY A 315 -10.89 -5.43 -12.05
CA GLY A 315 -11.04 -4.13 -12.75
C GLY A 315 -11.67 -4.28 -14.13
N ILE A 316 -12.91 -4.80 -14.21
CA ILE A 316 -13.69 -5.03 -15.44
C ILE A 316 -15.01 -4.28 -15.40
N THR A 317 -15.64 -4.02 -16.56
CA THR A 317 -16.90 -3.30 -16.65
C THR A 317 -18.09 -4.13 -16.16
N ASP A 318 -19.20 -3.47 -15.82
CA ASP A 318 -20.43 -4.14 -15.38
C ASP A 318 -21.01 -5.05 -16.48
N GLU A 319 -20.93 -4.61 -17.75
CA GLU A 319 -21.36 -5.39 -18.92
C GLU A 319 -20.54 -6.67 -19.09
N MET A 320 -19.22 -6.55 -18.94
CA MET A 320 -18.32 -7.70 -19.03
C MET A 320 -18.57 -8.68 -17.88
N ARG A 321 -18.80 -8.18 -16.66
CA ARG A 321 -19.15 -9.02 -15.50
C ARG A 321 -20.41 -9.82 -15.73
N GLN A 322 -21.44 -9.17 -16.30
CA GLN A 322 -22.72 -9.84 -16.61
C GLN A 322 -22.54 -10.83 -17.75
N GLY A 323 -21.91 -10.41 -18.84
CA GLY A 323 -21.75 -11.24 -20.03
C GLY A 323 -20.96 -12.53 -19.76
N ILE A 324 -19.95 -12.49 -18.88
CA ILE A 324 -19.16 -13.68 -18.48
C ILE A 324 -20.03 -14.69 -17.71
N VAL A 325 -20.99 -14.22 -16.92
CA VAL A 325 -21.91 -15.13 -16.19
C VAL A 325 -22.98 -15.70 -17.13
N ASP A 326 -23.51 -14.87 -18.04
CA ASP A 326 -24.60 -15.24 -18.93
C ASP A 326 -24.15 -16.16 -20.08
N ASP A 327 -22.94 -15.92 -20.60
CA ASP A 327 -22.36 -16.66 -21.72
C ASP A 327 -20.82 -16.69 -21.61
N PRO A 328 -20.27 -17.53 -20.73
CA PRO A 328 -18.83 -17.58 -20.48
C PRO A 328 -18.04 -18.02 -21.72
N GLU A 329 -18.60 -18.86 -22.57
CA GLU A 329 -17.92 -19.37 -23.77
C GLU A 329 -17.57 -18.27 -24.75
N LYS A 330 -18.38 -17.20 -24.83
CA LYS A 330 -18.11 -16.02 -25.65
C LYS A 330 -16.83 -15.28 -25.27
N TYR A 331 -16.35 -15.48 -24.04
CA TYR A 331 -15.20 -14.78 -23.49
C TYR A 331 -13.93 -15.63 -23.46
N ILE A 332 -14.05 -16.96 -23.58
CA ILE A 332 -12.90 -17.87 -23.60
C ILE A 332 -12.00 -17.55 -24.81
N GLY A 333 -10.70 -17.40 -24.54
CA GLY A 333 -9.69 -17.10 -25.56
C GLY A 333 -9.64 -15.63 -26.01
N LYS A 334 -10.53 -14.77 -25.53
CA LYS A 334 -10.40 -13.34 -25.78
C LYS A 334 -9.15 -12.78 -25.12
N VAL A 335 -8.39 -12.00 -25.89
CA VAL A 335 -7.15 -11.38 -25.44
C VAL A 335 -7.40 -9.97 -25.00
N PHE A 336 -6.80 -9.61 -23.88
CA PHE A 336 -6.86 -8.25 -23.32
C PHE A 336 -5.46 -7.76 -22.99
N GLU A 337 -5.22 -6.51 -23.29
CA GLU A 337 -4.10 -5.76 -22.76
C GLU A 337 -4.41 -5.38 -21.31
N VAL A 338 -3.49 -5.70 -20.40
CA VAL A 338 -3.66 -5.52 -18.96
C VAL A 338 -2.53 -4.71 -18.39
N SER A 339 -2.85 -3.75 -17.54
CA SER A 339 -1.87 -3.11 -16.65
C SER A 339 -2.04 -3.64 -15.23
N ALA A 340 -0.94 -3.76 -14.50
CA ALA A 340 -0.94 -4.04 -13.08
C ALA A 340 0.09 -3.16 -12.38
N MET A 341 -0.03 -3.00 -11.06
CA MET A 341 1.01 -2.34 -10.28
C MET A 341 2.22 -3.25 -10.08
N GLU A 342 1.98 -4.55 -10.02
CA GLU A 342 2.98 -5.56 -9.72
C GLU A 342 2.44 -6.94 -10.10
N ILE A 343 3.33 -7.82 -10.57
CA ILE A 343 3.06 -9.25 -10.71
C ILE A 343 3.77 -9.93 -9.52
N GLU A 344 2.99 -10.49 -8.61
CA GLU A 344 3.49 -11.22 -7.46
C GLU A 344 3.55 -12.72 -7.80
N CYS A 345 4.64 -13.38 -7.41
CA CYS A 345 4.75 -14.83 -7.45
C CYS A 345 5.05 -15.35 -6.04
N ILE A 346 4.12 -16.08 -5.45
CA ILE A 346 4.26 -16.67 -4.12
C ILE A 346 4.08 -18.17 -4.23
N ASN A 347 5.11 -18.92 -3.89
CA ASN A 347 5.11 -20.40 -3.97
C ASN A 347 4.72 -20.95 -5.36
N GLY A 348 5.08 -20.21 -6.44
CA GLY A 348 4.73 -20.59 -7.81
C GLY A 348 3.33 -20.16 -8.28
N GLU A 349 2.53 -19.54 -7.40
CA GLU A 349 1.24 -18.95 -7.74
C GLU A 349 1.44 -17.46 -8.08
N TYR A 350 0.91 -17.07 -9.23
CA TYR A 350 0.97 -15.70 -9.73
C TYR A 350 -0.29 -14.91 -9.39
N SER A 351 -0.13 -13.62 -9.15
CA SER A 351 -1.23 -12.69 -8.99
C SER A 351 -0.87 -11.29 -9.48
N LEU A 352 -1.86 -10.56 -10.02
CA LEU A 352 -1.69 -9.17 -10.46
C LEU A 352 -2.24 -8.23 -9.40
N ARG A 353 -1.36 -7.44 -8.80
CA ARG A 353 -1.77 -6.41 -7.84
C ARG A 353 -2.40 -5.23 -8.56
N HIS A 354 -3.67 -4.94 -8.27
CA HIS A 354 -4.46 -3.90 -8.92
C HIS A 354 -4.55 -4.01 -10.46
N GLY A 355 -4.63 -5.25 -10.96
CA GLY A 355 -4.82 -5.53 -12.37
C GLY A 355 -6.07 -4.85 -12.96
N LYS A 356 -5.92 -4.25 -14.15
CA LYS A 356 -7.00 -3.61 -14.90
C LYS A 356 -6.90 -3.94 -16.37
N PHE A 357 -8.02 -4.21 -17.00
CA PHE A 357 -8.09 -4.26 -18.46
C PHE A 357 -7.97 -2.84 -19.03
N ILE A 358 -7.10 -2.70 -20.03
CA ILE A 358 -6.90 -1.47 -20.79
C ILE A 358 -7.78 -1.50 -22.03
N GLN A 359 -7.66 -2.55 -22.83
CA GLN A 359 -8.44 -2.75 -24.05
C GLN A 359 -8.50 -4.22 -24.46
N GLU A 360 -9.52 -4.59 -25.25
CA GLU A 360 -9.56 -5.91 -25.92
C GLU A 360 -8.61 -5.89 -27.13
N ARG A 361 -7.82 -6.93 -27.28
CA ARG A 361 -6.85 -7.11 -28.36
C ARG A 361 -7.42 -8.06 -29.42
N THR A 362 -8.31 -7.52 -30.26
CA THR A 362 -8.91 -8.29 -31.36
C THR A 362 -7.92 -8.69 -32.45
N ASP A 363 -6.74 -8.10 -32.43
CA ASP A 363 -5.60 -8.38 -33.31
C ASP A 363 -4.72 -9.52 -32.84
N LYS A 364 -4.97 -10.08 -31.64
CA LYS A 364 -4.15 -11.14 -31.00
C LYS A 364 -4.98 -12.38 -30.66
N LYS A 365 -4.27 -13.50 -30.54
CA LYS A 365 -4.79 -14.80 -30.10
C LYS A 365 -4.11 -15.23 -28.80
N PRO A 366 -4.66 -16.23 -28.07
CA PRO A 366 -4.02 -16.75 -26.86
C PRO A 366 -2.55 -17.13 -27.01
N GLU A 367 -2.17 -17.65 -28.19
CA GLU A 367 -0.80 -18.05 -28.51
C GLU A 367 0.19 -16.89 -28.51
N ASP A 368 -0.29 -15.65 -28.72
CA ASP A 368 0.51 -14.44 -28.70
C ASP A 368 0.77 -13.92 -27.28
N CYS A 369 0.08 -14.49 -26.27
CA CYS A 369 0.21 -14.11 -24.86
C CYS A 369 1.28 -14.95 -24.16
N GLY A 370 2.55 -14.76 -24.48
CA GLY A 370 3.65 -15.58 -23.97
C GLY A 370 4.00 -15.30 -22.49
N PHE A 371 4.37 -16.36 -21.75
CA PHE A 371 4.83 -16.29 -20.35
C PHE A 371 6.08 -15.40 -20.17
N SER A 372 6.88 -15.22 -21.22
CA SER A 372 8.06 -14.35 -21.19
C SER A 372 7.76 -12.89 -20.84
N GLN A 373 6.51 -12.44 -20.99
CA GLN A 373 6.08 -11.10 -20.58
C GLN A 373 6.06 -10.91 -19.05
N ILE A 374 6.01 -12.00 -18.28
CA ILE A 374 5.94 -11.98 -16.81
C ILE A 374 7.17 -12.60 -16.14
N ALA A 375 8.01 -13.27 -16.90
CA ALA A 375 9.27 -13.85 -16.43
C ALA A 375 10.40 -12.81 -16.59
N GLN A 376 10.40 -11.75 -15.76
CA GLN A 376 11.54 -10.84 -15.61
C GLN A 376 12.19 -11.00 -14.26
#